data_3914330ec091ce4c5b032f7c37706022
#
_entry.id   3914330ec091ce4c5b032f7c37706022
#
_cell.length_a   1.000
_cell.length_b   1.000
_cell.length_c   1.000
_cell.angle_alpha   90.00
_cell.angle_beta   90.00
_cell.angle_gamma   90.00
#
_symmetry.space_group_name_H-M   'P 1'
#
loop_
_entity.id
_entity.type
_entity.pdbx_description
1 polymer ?
#
loop_
_entity_poly.entity_id
_entity_poly.type
_entity_poly.pdbx_seq_one_letter_code
_entity_poly.pdbx_strand_id
1 'polypeptide(L)'
;VARRGARKQTPAPSRLILDSGAVIALARGDQRARGFIERAIETGCEVLVPSVAVAETVRGRGPRDAPVNRILAAIDSVLVADEAAARTAGDLLGATGTDETIDALVVAGAILAGGGRILTSDPANIKKLARATPEITVHRV
;
A
#
# COMPACT_ATOMS: atom_id res chain seq x y z
N VAL A 1 -36.58 29.23 -5.93
CA VAL A 1 -35.49 28.77 -5.04
C VAL A 1 -34.46 28.04 -5.91
N ALA A 2 -33.33 28.71 -6.17
CA ALA A 2 -32.24 28.10 -6.91
C ALA A 2 -31.67 26.92 -6.08
N ARG A 3 -31.86 25.70 -6.58
CA ARG A 3 -31.13 24.56 -6.08
C ARG A 3 -29.65 24.79 -6.37
N ARG A 4 -28.86 25.07 -5.35
CA ARG A 4 -27.40 25.02 -5.47
C ARG A 4 -27.05 23.60 -5.93
N GLY A 5 -26.60 23.46 -7.17
CA GLY A 5 -26.08 22.20 -7.68
C GLY A 5 -25.00 21.73 -6.73
N ALA A 6 -25.15 20.52 -6.18
CA ALA A 6 -24.10 19.90 -5.42
C ALA A 6 -22.85 19.87 -6.32
N ARG A 7 -21.80 20.60 -5.93
CA ARG A 7 -20.49 20.43 -6.57
C ARG A 7 -20.17 18.94 -6.45
N LYS A 8 -20.11 18.24 -7.57
CA LYS A 8 -19.53 16.91 -7.62
C LYS A 8 -18.11 17.08 -7.09
N GLN A 9 -17.91 16.69 -5.82
CA GLN A 9 -16.57 16.61 -5.30
C GLN A 9 -15.82 15.62 -6.18
N THR A 10 -14.76 16.08 -6.84
CA THR A 10 -13.84 15.20 -7.55
C THR A 10 -13.34 14.21 -6.49
N PRO A 11 -13.52 12.90 -6.70
CA PRO A 11 -12.99 11.92 -5.75
C PRO A 11 -11.51 12.20 -5.55
N ALA A 12 -11.03 12.18 -4.29
CA ALA A 12 -9.61 12.26 -4.02
C ALA A 12 -8.87 11.20 -4.85
N PRO A 13 -7.68 11.51 -5.41
CA PRO A 13 -6.93 10.51 -6.16
C PRO A 13 -6.78 9.25 -5.30
N SER A 14 -7.16 8.11 -5.85
CA SER A 14 -7.00 6.84 -5.16
C SER A 14 -5.51 6.50 -5.07
N ARG A 15 -5.13 5.75 -4.05
CA ARG A 15 -3.75 5.34 -3.78
C ARG A 15 -3.60 3.86 -4.04
N LEU A 16 -2.48 3.50 -4.64
CA LEU A 16 -2.03 2.11 -4.74
C LEU A 16 -0.85 1.93 -3.81
N ILE A 17 -1.00 1.06 -2.84
CA ILE A 17 0.01 0.78 -1.82
C ILE A 17 0.59 -0.60 -2.07
N LEU A 18 1.89 -0.66 -2.27
CA LEU A 18 2.60 -1.90 -2.60
C LEU A 18 3.21 -2.50 -1.35
N ASP A 19 2.73 -3.67 -0.96
CA ASP A 19 3.40 -4.49 0.04
C ASP A 19 4.66 -5.15 -0.56
N SER A 20 5.50 -5.74 0.26
CA SER A 20 6.77 -6.36 -0.17
C SER A 20 6.58 -7.38 -1.29
N GLY A 21 5.56 -8.22 -1.21
CA GLY A 21 5.23 -9.18 -2.26
C GLY A 21 4.91 -8.53 -3.60
N ALA A 22 4.25 -7.38 -3.60
CA ALA A 22 3.97 -6.62 -4.82
C ALA A 22 5.25 -6.00 -5.41
N VAL A 23 6.11 -5.44 -4.59
CA VAL A 23 7.42 -4.91 -5.03
C VAL A 23 8.26 -6.01 -5.66
N ILE A 24 8.33 -7.18 -5.03
CA ILE A 24 9.05 -8.34 -5.55
C ILE A 24 8.45 -8.82 -6.87
N ALA A 25 7.13 -8.92 -6.97
CA ALA A 25 6.44 -9.32 -8.18
C ALA A 25 6.75 -8.37 -9.35
N LEU A 26 6.70 -7.05 -9.10
CA LEU A 26 7.08 -6.04 -10.09
C LEU A 26 8.54 -6.17 -10.52
N ALA A 27 9.45 -6.36 -9.57
CA ALA A 27 10.87 -6.54 -9.84
C ALA A 27 11.15 -7.78 -10.71
N ARG A 28 10.33 -8.83 -10.58
CA ARG A 28 10.39 -10.05 -11.40
C ARG A 28 9.67 -9.93 -12.75
N GLY A 29 9.00 -8.82 -13.00
CA GLY A 29 8.26 -8.60 -14.24
C GLY A 29 6.90 -9.27 -14.29
N ASP A 30 6.26 -9.52 -13.16
CA ASP A 30 4.91 -10.08 -13.08
C ASP A 30 3.90 -9.19 -13.81
N GLN A 31 3.13 -9.80 -14.73
CA GLN A 31 2.23 -9.07 -15.60
C GLN A 31 1.01 -8.51 -14.87
N ARG A 32 0.49 -9.23 -13.90
CA ARG A 32 -0.64 -8.78 -13.10
C ARG A 32 -0.25 -7.56 -12.25
N ALA A 33 0.90 -7.62 -11.60
CA ALA A 33 1.43 -6.49 -10.83
C ALA A 33 1.66 -5.26 -11.72
N ARG A 34 2.24 -5.45 -12.91
CA ARG A 34 2.41 -4.38 -13.90
C ARG A 34 1.09 -3.76 -14.32
N GLY A 35 0.05 -4.57 -14.55
CA GLY A 35 -1.27 -4.08 -14.91
C GLY A 35 -1.86 -3.13 -13.85
N PHE A 36 -1.66 -3.42 -12.57
CA PHE A 36 -2.07 -2.50 -11.48
C PHE A 36 -1.33 -1.16 -11.54
N ILE A 37 -0.01 -1.18 -11.80
CA ILE A 37 0.79 0.04 -11.91
C ILE A 37 0.39 0.86 -13.12
N GLU A 38 0.24 0.25 -14.28
CA GLU A 38 -0.17 0.93 -15.52
C GLU A 38 -1.52 1.62 -15.33
N ARG A 39 -2.48 0.91 -14.72
CA ARG A 39 -3.79 1.47 -14.43
C ARG A 39 -3.72 2.62 -13.40
N ALA A 40 -2.86 2.51 -12.40
CA ALA A 40 -2.65 3.59 -11.44
C ALA A 40 -2.11 4.85 -12.11
N ILE A 41 -1.13 4.69 -12.99
CA ILE A 41 -0.55 5.81 -13.78
C ILE A 41 -1.63 6.43 -14.68
N GLU A 42 -2.38 5.64 -15.41
CA GLU A 42 -3.45 6.11 -16.32
C GLU A 42 -4.55 6.87 -15.59
N THR A 43 -4.88 6.48 -14.38
CA THR A 43 -5.94 7.09 -13.58
C THR A 43 -5.47 8.17 -12.61
N GLY A 44 -4.18 8.49 -12.60
CA GLY A 44 -3.60 9.51 -11.73
C GLY A 44 -3.53 9.10 -10.26
N CYS A 45 -3.51 7.79 -9.96
CA CYS A 45 -3.32 7.29 -8.60
C CYS A 45 -1.89 7.46 -8.13
N GLU A 46 -1.69 7.83 -6.88
CA GLU A 46 -0.38 7.76 -6.23
C GLU A 46 0.02 6.30 -5.99
N VAL A 47 1.27 5.98 -6.24
CA VAL A 47 1.87 4.67 -5.95
C VAL A 47 2.81 4.83 -4.78
N LEU A 48 2.53 4.14 -3.69
CA LEU A 48 3.20 4.28 -2.41
C LEU A 48 3.75 2.92 -1.94
N VAL A 49 4.87 2.95 -1.25
CA VAL A 49 5.46 1.76 -0.61
C VAL A 49 5.70 2.06 0.87
N PRO A 50 5.16 1.27 1.81
CA PRO A 50 5.50 1.41 3.21
C PRO A 50 7.00 1.16 3.46
N SER A 51 7.61 1.92 4.36
CA SER A 51 9.04 1.77 4.70
C SER A 51 9.38 0.36 5.18
N VAL A 52 8.46 -0.33 5.85
CA VAL A 52 8.63 -1.71 6.28
C VAL A 52 8.73 -2.68 5.09
N ALA A 53 8.01 -2.42 4.00
CA ALA A 53 8.11 -3.20 2.77
C ALA A 53 9.47 -2.96 2.06
N VAL A 54 9.99 -1.75 2.14
CA VAL A 54 11.37 -1.46 1.68
C VAL A 54 12.37 -2.32 2.46
N ALA A 55 12.26 -2.37 3.78
CA ALA A 55 13.13 -3.16 4.64
C ALA A 55 13.07 -4.66 4.32
N GLU A 56 11.93 -5.17 3.88
CA GLU A 56 11.77 -6.57 3.49
C GLU A 56 12.34 -6.89 2.10
N THR A 57 12.51 -5.91 1.24
CA THR A 57 12.88 -6.12 -0.18
C THR A 57 14.33 -5.77 -0.51
N VAL A 58 14.92 -4.81 0.18
CA VAL A 58 16.30 -4.37 -0.01
C VAL A 58 17.22 -5.15 0.93
N ARG A 59 18.35 -5.65 0.43
CA ARG A 59 19.30 -6.45 1.21
C ARG A 59 20.73 -5.89 1.18
N GLY A 60 20.97 -4.76 0.51
CA GLY A 60 22.30 -4.18 0.35
C GLY A 60 23.25 -5.04 -0.49
N ARG A 61 22.71 -5.80 -1.43
CA ARG A 61 23.47 -6.77 -2.23
C ARG A 61 23.78 -6.30 -3.66
N GLY A 62 23.92 -4.99 -3.87
CA GLY A 62 24.31 -4.43 -5.16
C GLY A 62 23.43 -4.86 -6.33
N PRO A 63 23.97 -5.62 -7.32
CA PRO A 63 23.21 -5.98 -8.52
C PRO A 63 21.93 -6.79 -8.27
N ARG A 64 21.85 -7.53 -7.17
CA ARG A 64 20.64 -8.30 -6.82
C ARG A 64 19.48 -7.40 -6.40
N ASP A 65 19.79 -6.23 -5.83
CA ASP A 65 18.78 -5.25 -5.44
C ASP A 65 18.39 -4.32 -6.61
N ALA A 66 19.10 -4.35 -7.73
CA ALA A 66 18.86 -3.42 -8.82
C ALA A 66 17.42 -3.44 -9.36
N PRO A 67 16.76 -4.60 -9.57
CA PRO A 67 15.36 -4.62 -10.00
C PRO A 67 14.41 -3.97 -8.99
N VAL A 68 14.62 -4.23 -7.70
CA VAL A 68 13.84 -3.62 -6.60
C VAL A 68 14.09 -2.12 -6.55
N ASN A 69 15.35 -1.69 -6.61
CA ASN A 69 15.71 -0.27 -6.59
C ASN A 69 15.10 0.51 -7.75
N ARG A 70 14.97 -0.10 -8.93
CA ARG A 70 14.27 0.52 -10.07
C ARG A 70 12.80 0.76 -9.78
N ILE A 71 12.12 -0.19 -9.13
CA ILE A 71 10.72 -0.02 -8.71
C ILE A 71 10.62 1.09 -7.67
N LEU A 72 11.47 1.06 -6.63
CA LEU A 72 11.45 2.07 -5.56
C LEU A 72 11.77 3.49 -6.08
N ALA A 73 12.60 3.62 -7.11
CA ALA A 73 12.88 4.90 -7.75
C ALA A 73 11.69 5.44 -8.57
N ALA A 74 10.78 4.57 -9.00
CA ALA A 74 9.65 4.93 -9.87
C ALA A 74 8.35 5.23 -9.11
N ILE A 75 8.25 4.90 -7.83
CA ILE A 75 7.06 5.20 -7.01
C ILE A 75 7.00 6.68 -6.62
N ASP A 76 5.82 7.12 -6.20
CA ASP A 76 5.62 8.53 -5.82
C ASP A 76 6.24 8.86 -4.45
N SER A 77 6.06 8.01 -3.46
CA SER A 77 6.71 8.18 -2.15
C SER A 77 6.70 6.91 -1.29
N VAL A 78 7.50 6.96 -0.24
CA VAL A 78 7.55 5.94 0.82
C VAL A 78 6.71 6.40 2.00
N LEU A 79 5.83 5.54 2.51
CA LEU A 79 5.07 5.77 3.72
C LEU A 79 5.94 5.44 4.94
N VAL A 80 6.32 6.46 5.69
CA VAL A 80 7.19 6.30 6.86
C VAL A 80 6.45 5.67 8.02
N ALA A 81 7.01 4.62 8.62
CA ALA A 81 6.50 4.01 9.84
C ALA A 81 6.98 4.82 11.06
N ASP A 82 6.28 5.89 11.36
CA ASP A 82 6.50 6.75 12.53
C ASP A 82 5.73 6.26 13.78
N GLU A 83 5.74 7.05 14.85
CA GLU A 83 5.00 6.71 16.08
C GLU A 83 3.49 6.58 15.83
N ALA A 84 2.91 7.46 15.01
CA ALA A 84 1.48 7.38 14.67
C ALA A 84 1.14 6.07 13.96
N ALA A 85 1.96 5.66 13.00
CA ALA A 85 1.82 4.38 12.32
C ALA A 85 1.98 3.20 13.28
N ALA A 86 2.96 3.26 14.17
CA ALA A 86 3.20 2.21 15.15
C ALA A 86 2.02 2.06 16.14
N ARG A 87 1.46 3.16 16.62
CA ARG A 87 0.29 3.13 17.50
C ARG A 87 -0.95 2.59 16.81
N THR A 88 -1.21 3.03 15.59
CA THR A 88 -2.32 2.52 14.77
C THR A 88 -2.16 1.02 14.51
N ALA A 89 -0.95 0.57 14.18
CA ALA A 89 -0.66 -0.86 14.01
C ALA A 89 -0.90 -1.66 15.30
N GLY A 90 -0.49 -1.13 16.45
CA GLY A 90 -0.75 -1.74 17.76
C GLY A 90 -2.24 -1.91 18.04
N ASP A 91 -3.04 -0.89 17.75
CA ASP A 91 -4.50 -0.94 17.88
C ASP A 91 -5.11 -2.03 16.98
N LEU A 92 -4.64 -2.15 15.73
CA LEU A 92 -5.08 -3.20 14.80
C LEU A 92 -4.73 -4.60 15.32
N LEU A 93 -3.53 -4.79 15.84
CA LEU A 93 -3.10 -6.07 16.41
C LEU A 93 -3.96 -6.44 17.63
N GLY A 94 -4.23 -5.48 18.51
CA GLY A 94 -5.08 -5.69 19.68
C GLY A 94 -6.52 -6.05 19.29
N ALA A 95 -7.09 -5.37 18.30
CA ALA A 95 -8.46 -5.59 17.85
C ALA A 95 -8.64 -6.93 17.10
N THR A 96 -7.63 -7.39 16.39
CA THR A 96 -7.70 -8.60 15.55
C THR A 96 -7.14 -9.86 16.22
N GLY A 97 -6.37 -9.70 17.31
CA GLY A 97 -5.72 -10.82 18.01
C GLY A 97 -4.61 -11.49 17.21
N THR A 98 -4.06 -10.84 16.20
CA THR A 98 -2.90 -11.32 15.43
C THR A 98 -1.61 -10.67 15.93
N ASP A 99 -0.46 -11.28 15.64
CA ASP A 99 0.88 -10.78 15.96
C ASP A 99 1.71 -10.40 14.71
N GLU A 100 1.06 -10.30 13.57
CA GLU A 100 1.65 -9.95 12.28
C GLU A 100 1.98 -8.44 12.21
N THR A 101 3.03 -8.04 12.90
CA THR A 101 3.39 -6.62 13.11
C THR A 101 3.68 -5.90 11.79
N ILE A 102 4.39 -6.53 10.86
CA ILE A 102 4.72 -5.91 9.57
C ILE A 102 3.45 -5.65 8.76
N ASP A 103 2.56 -6.62 8.66
CA ASP A 103 1.29 -6.46 7.96
C ASP A 103 0.43 -5.38 8.61
N ALA A 104 0.42 -5.31 9.95
CA ALA A 104 -0.28 -4.25 10.68
C ALA A 104 0.30 -2.86 10.37
N LEU A 105 1.61 -2.72 10.22
CA LEU A 105 2.25 -1.47 9.82
C LEU A 105 1.93 -1.07 8.39
N VAL A 106 1.80 -2.03 7.48
CA VAL A 106 1.34 -1.78 6.10
C VAL A 106 -0.09 -1.22 6.10
N VAL A 107 -1.00 -1.86 6.83
CA VAL A 107 -2.40 -1.41 6.93
C VAL A 107 -2.48 -0.06 7.65
N ALA A 108 -1.72 0.14 8.72
CA ALA A 108 -1.66 1.42 9.44
C ALA A 108 -1.20 2.56 8.53
N GLY A 109 -0.18 2.33 7.70
CA GLY A 109 0.28 3.30 6.72
C GLY A 109 -0.81 3.67 5.72
N ALA A 110 -1.57 2.69 5.24
CA ALA A 110 -2.71 2.91 4.35
C ALA A 110 -3.82 3.72 5.04
N ILE A 111 -4.15 3.43 6.28
CA ILE A 111 -5.14 4.19 7.08
C ILE A 111 -4.73 5.65 7.20
N LEU A 112 -3.49 5.91 7.60
CA LEU A 112 -2.98 7.26 7.81
C LEU A 112 -2.83 8.06 6.51
N ALA A 113 -2.64 7.37 5.39
CA ALA A 113 -2.64 7.99 4.06
C ALA A 113 -4.06 8.35 3.56
N GLY A 114 -5.11 7.90 4.25
CA GLY A 114 -6.51 8.17 3.88
C GLY A 114 -7.18 7.02 3.12
N GLY A 115 -6.64 5.82 3.19
CA GLY A 115 -7.13 4.64 2.51
C GLY A 115 -6.47 4.39 1.16
N GLY A 116 -6.92 3.40 0.44
CA GLY A 116 -6.44 3.01 -0.88
C GLY A 116 -6.52 1.51 -1.14
N ARG A 117 -5.87 1.09 -2.21
CA ARG A 117 -5.74 -0.31 -2.57
C ARG A 117 -4.39 -0.83 -2.11
N ILE A 118 -4.39 -1.91 -1.35
CA ILE A 118 -3.15 -2.62 -0.99
C ILE A 118 -2.97 -3.80 -1.94
N LEU A 119 -1.84 -3.83 -2.62
CA LEU A 119 -1.43 -4.92 -3.48
C LEU A 119 -0.43 -5.79 -2.73
N THR A 120 -0.73 -7.07 -2.59
CA THR A 120 0.05 -8.01 -1.76
C THR A 120 0.05 -9.41 -2.36
N SER A 121 1.08 -10.19 -2.07
CA SER A 121 1.13 -11.63 -2.41
C SER A 121 0.41 -12.51 -1.38
N ASP A 122 0.17 -11.99 -0.18
CA ASP A 122 -0.54 -12.70 0.91
C ASP A 122 -1.69 -11.84 1.46
N PRO A 123 -2.85 -11.88 0.81
CA PRO A 123 -3.97 -11.02 1.18
C PRO A 123 -4.69 -11.40 2.48
N ALA A 124 -4.52 -12.60 3.00
CA ALA A 124 -5.34 -13.10 4.11
C ALA A 124 -5.17 -12.26 5.38
N ASN A 125 -3.94 -12.03 5.84
CA ASN A 125 -3.66 -11.23 7.03
C ASN A 125 -3.99 -9.74 6.81
N ILE A 126 -3.66 -9.22 5.66
CA ILE A 126 -3.96 -7.82 5.29
C ILE A 126 -5.47 -7.57 5.31
N LYS A 127 -6.27 -8.47 4.72
CA LYS A 127 -7.73 -8.38 4.74
C LYS A 127 -8.29 -8.43 6.16
N LYS A 128 -7.76 -9.30 7.01
CA LYS A 128 -8.17 -9.41 8.41
C LYS A 128 -7.92 -8.11 9.16
N LEU A 129 -6.74 -7.53 9.01
CA LEU A 129 -6.34 -6.27 9.64
C LEU A 129 -7.14 -5.07 9.11
N ALA A 130 -7.48 -5.06 7.83
CA ALA A 130 -8.21 -3.97 7.17
C ALA A 130 -9.74 -4.08 7.29
N ARG A 131 -10.26 -5.13 7.92
CA ARG A 131 -11.71 -5.45 7.94
C ARG A 131 -12.58 -4.30 8.44
N ALA A 132 -12.14 -3.55 9.45
CA ALA A 132 -12.87 -2.44 10.03
C ALA A 132 -12.65 -1.10 9.29
N THR A 133 -11.89 -1.10 8.20
CA THR A 133 -11.54 0.10 7.43
C THR A 133 -12.01 -0.05 5.98
N PRO A 134 -13.26 0.35 5.68
CA PRO A 134 -13.85 0.15 4.34
C PRO A 134 -13.15 0.96 3.24
N GLU A 135 -12.38 1.99 3.58
CA GLU A 135 -11.59 2.79 2.65
C GLU A 135 -10.38 2.03 2.08
N ILE A 136 -10.08 0.86 2.65
CA ILE A 136 -8.99 0.00 2.18
C ILE A 136 -9.57 -1.21 1.45
N THR A 137 -9.09 -1.44 0.24
CA THR A 137 -9.33 -2.67 -0.51
C THR A 137 -8.01 -3.44 -0.68
N VAL A 138 -8.09 -4.75 -0.71
CA VAL A 138 -6.92 -5.63 -0.76
C VAL A 138 -6.97 -6.47 -2.02
N HIS A 139 -5.90 -6.47 -2.78
CA HIS A 139 -5.78 -7.18 -4.05
C HIS A 139 -4.54 -8.07 -4.07
N ARG A 140 -4.70 -9.27 -4.63
CA ARG A 140 -3.61 -10.23 -4.78
C ARG A 140 -2.84 -9.99 -6.08
N VAL A 141 -1.50 -10.06 -6.00
CA VAL A 141 -0.64 -10.21 -7.18
C VAL A 141 -0.51 -11.65 -7.62
#